data_98c52eb194841d8d51fcdd55f16b8b9a
#
_entry.id   98c52eb194841d8d51fcdd55f16b8b9a
#
_cell.length_a   1.000
_cell.length_b   1.000
_cell.length_c   1.000
_cell.angle_alpha   90.00
_cell.angle_beta   90.00
_cell.angle_gamma   90.00
#
_symmetry.space_group_name_H-M   'P 1'
#
loop_
_entity.id
_entity.type
_entity.pdbx_description
1 polymer ?
#
loop_
_entity_poly.entity_id
_entity_poly.type
_entity_poly.pdbx_seq_one_letter_code
_entity_poly.pdbx_strand_id
1 'polypeptide(L)'
;MLPYRPALRFKQGEYNAAGRIRSAMQKHVRPFFILPPLIEKDPELQKVLTHDEIAYVTGERIGKHWPSYPAYMDTQYVMREPSNEDINRLFQVARARNPNLIAVIPASDLGNSLWRGLLLDTFPRAAIHLRAEDLEGDVLRDGLQALGLAASECEIFVDFAGLELDPEIATEVVGGTFNELSEIANWGCIIFQGSNFPTTNPAEAGKTQLVPRHEWTVFNAAVRECDIPTERLGFSDFGADCGQINFPTKKGGAIPIPHIRYT
;
A
#
# COMPACT_ATOMS: atom_id res chain seq x y z
N MET A 1 16.45 -7.04 -10.13
CA MET A 1 15.59 -7.52 -9.01
C MET A 1 14.60 -6.39 -8.69
N LEU A 2 13.31 -6.69 -8.72
CA LEU A 2 12.28 -5.73 -8.33
C LEU A 2 12.39 -5.40 -6.84
N PRO A 3 12.09 -4.16 -6.40
CA PRO A 3 12.09 -3.80 -4.99
C PRO A 3 10.99 -4.54 -4.24
N TYR A 4 11.25 -4.88 -2.97
CA TYR A 4 10.23 -5.34 -2.04
C TYR A 4 9.33 -4.17 -1.63
N ARG A 5 8.01 -4.39 -1.58
CA ARG A 5 7.00 -3.34 -1.36
C ARG A 5 6.17 -3.62 -0.10
N PRO A 6 6.72 -3.46 1.11
CA PRO A 6 5.94 -3.67 2.33
C PRO A 6 4.81 -2.64 2.44
N ALA A 7 3.58 -3.11 2.66
CA ALA A 7 2.44 -2.27 2.99
C ALA A 7 2.47 -1.96 4.48
N LEU A 8 2.64 -0.69 4.81
CA LEU A 8 2.84 -0.20 6.18
C LEU A 8 1.76 0.82 6.53
N ARG A 9 1.03 0.60 7.62
CA ARG A 9 0.19 1.63 8.22
C ARG A 9 1.12 2.69 8.79
N PHE A 10 1.11 3.89 8.33
CA PHE A 10 2.10 4.92 8.67
C PHE A 10 2.00 5.36 10.14
N LYS A 11 2.11 4.38 11.07
CA LYS A 11 2.10 4.54 12.53
C LYS A 11 3.52 4.55 13.09
N GLN A 12 3.67 5.00 14.33
CA GLN A 12 4.96 5.25 14.98
C GLN A 12 5.92 4.04 14.91
N GLY A 13 5.42 2.82 15.17
CA GLY A 13 6.24 1.61 15.09
C GLY A 13 6.78 1.37 13.69
N GLU A 14 5.93 1.53 12.67
CA GLU A 14 6.23 1.20 11.29
C GLU A 14 7.13 2.25 10.61
N TYR A 15 6.83 3.56 10.73
CA TYR A 15 7.73 4.56 10.15
C TYR A 15 9.09 4.61 10.87
N ASN A 16 9.14 4.32 12.18
CA ASN A 16 10.42 4.16 12.89
C ASN A 16 11.19 2.93 12.39
N ALA A 17 10.50 1.82 12.11
CA ALA A 17 11.14 0.63 11.54
C ALA A 17 11.69 0.92 10.14
N ALA A 18 10.90 1.56 9.28
CA ALA A 18 11.33 1.98 7.94
C ALA A 18 12.59 2.86 8.02
N GLY A 19 12.61 3.86 8.91
CA GLY A 19 13.75 4.76 9.11
C GLY A 19 15.02 4.08 9.63
N ARG A 20 14.92 2.87 10.18
CA ARG A 20 16.07 2.06 10.66
C ARG A 20 16.63 1.10 9.62
N ILE A 21 16.00 0.98 8.47
CA ILE A 21 16.53 0.17 7.36
C ILE A 21 17.88 0.77 6.94
N ARG A 22 18.91 -0.06 6.88
CA ARG A 22 20.25 0.37 6.45
C ARG A 22 20.19 0.98 5.06
N SER A 23 20.89 2.08 4.82
CA SER A 23 20.88 2.82 3.55
C SER A 23 21.17 1.93 2.34
N ALA A 24 22.09 0.95 2.48
CA ALA A 24 22.37 -0.01 1.42
C ALA A 24 21.16 -0.89 1.05
N MET A 25 20.21 -1.08 1.96
CA MET A 25 19.00 -1.88 1.75
C MET A 25 17.81 -1.04 1.29
N GLN A 26 17.78 0.26 1.63
CA GLN A 26 16.64 1.14 1.29
C GLN A 26 16.37 1.18 -0.22
N LYS A 27 17.39 1.10 -1.07
CA LYS A 27 17.24 1.05 -2.54
C LYS A 27 16.52 -0.22 -3.05
N HIS A 28 16.42 -1.26 -2.23
CA HIS A 28 15.74 -2.51 -2.55
C HIS A 28 14.35 -2.59 -1.92
N VAL A 29 13.94 -1.55 -1.19
CA VAL A 29 12.64 -1.47 -0.52
C VAL A 29 11.91 -0.23 -1.02
N ARG A 30 10.63 -0.38 -1.38
CA ARG A 30 9.77 0.72 -1.76
C ARG A 30 8.48 0.62 -0.93
N PRO A 31 8.43 1.23 0.26
CA PRO A 31 7.29 1.08 1.16
C PRO A 31 6.00 1.61 0.54
N PHE A 32 4.89 0.93 0.82
CA PHE A 32 3.54 1.37 0.55
C PHE A 32 2.97 1.93 1.88
N PHE A 33 3.00 3.25 2.04
CA PHE A 33 2.54 3.92 3.24
C PHE A 33 1.03 4.16 3.19
N ILE A 34 0.27 3.47 4.03
CA ILE A 34 -1.16 3.67 4.25
C ILE A 34 -1.29 4.69 5.38
N LEU A 35 -1.70 5.90 5.04
CA LEU A 35 -1.81 6.97 6.03
C LEU A 35 -3.03 6.77 6.93
N PRO A 36 -2.88 6.86 8.28
CA PRO A 36 -3.99 6.66 9.21
C PRO A 36 -4.99 7.83 9.17
N PRO A 37 -6.26 7.60 9.58
CA PRO A 37 -7.28 8.63 9.55
C PRO A 37 -7.06 9.72 10.61
N LEU A 38 -7.62 10.90 10.34
CA LEU A 38 -7.61 12.08 11.20
C LEU A 38 -8.09 11.82 12.63
N ILE A 39 -9.07 10.91 12.78
CA ILE A 39 -9.66 10.59 14.08
C ILE A 39 -8.72 9.81 15.00
N GLU A 40 -7.66 9.22 14.47
CA GLU A 40 -6.63 8.59 15.27
C GLU A 40 -5.80 9.68 15.95
N LYS A 41 -5.84 9.69 17.30
CA LYS A 41 -5.05 10.65 18.06
C LYS A 41 -3.58 10.45 17.79
N ASP A 42 -2.89 11.53 17.47
CA ASP A 42 -1.44 11.51 17.40
C ASP A 42 -0.87 11.31 18.81
N PRO A 43 -0.17 10.19 19.09
CA PRO A 43 0.39 9.94 20.41
C PRO A 43 1.41 10.99 20.84
N GLU A 44 2.08 11.65 19.87
CA GLU A 44 3.11 12.66 20.12
C GLU A 44 2.47 14.02 20.45
N LEU A 45 1.36 14.36 19.79
CA LEU A 45 0.67 15.64 19.97
C LEU A 45 -0.50 15.58 20.94
N GLN A 46 -0.99 14.39 21.26
CA GLN A 46 -2.13 14.15 22.19
C GLN A 46 -3.41 14.92 21.83
N LYS A 47 -3.58 15.28 20.55
CA LYS A 47 -4.73 16.02 20.04
C LYS A 47 -5.25 15.45 18.72
N VAL A 48 -6.47 15.81 18.36
CA VAL A 48 -7.00 15.57 17.01
C VAL A 48 -6.44 16.65 16.09
N LEU A 49 -5.85 16.22 14.98
CA LEU A 49 -5.22 17.13 14.02
C LEU A 49 -6.24 17.69 13.01
N THR A 50 -6.03 18.93 12.59
CA THR A 50 -6.68 19.50 11.41
C THR A 50 -6.03 18.94 10.13
N HIS A 51 -6.65 19.16 8.93
CA HIS A 51 -6.09 18.71 7.65
C HIS A 51 -4.68 19.30 7.40
N ASP A 52 -4.48 20.59 7.68
CA ASP A 52 -3.16 21.22 7.56
C ASP A 52 -2.12 20.63 8.52
N GLU A 53 -2.51 20.37 9.76
CA GLU A 53 -1.62 19.74 10.74
C GLU A 53 -1.27 18.32 10.36
N ILE A 54 -2.21 17.56 9.78
CA ILE A 54 -1.91 16.21 9.23
C ILE A 54 -0.92 16.31 8.08
N ALA A 55 -1.11 17.23 7.16
CA ALA A 55 -0.18 17.45 6.05
C ALA A 55 1.23 17.75 6.58
N TYR A 56 1.34 18.66 7.53
CA TYR A 56 2.62 19.05 8.13
C TYR A 56 3.30 17.88 8.86
N VAL A 57 2.59 17.23 9.78
CA VAL A 57 3.13 16.11 10.59
C VAL A 57 3.52 14.93 9.70
N THR A 58 2.72 14.63 8.69
CA THR A 58 3.04 13.58 7.71
C THR A 58 4.31 13.89 6.95
N GLY A 59 4.45 15.12 6.45
CA GLY A 59 5.67 15.57 5.76
C GLY A 59 6.91 15.51 6.64
N GLU A 60 6.83 15.97 7.91
CA GLU A 60 7.94 15.88 8.87
C GLU A 60 8.35 14.43 9.15
N ARG A 61 7.39 13.52 9.32
CA ARG A 61 7.67 12.10 9.54
C ARG A 61 8.32 11.44 8.32
N ILE A 62 7.82 11.74 7.11
CA ILE A 62 8.43 11.28 5.86
C ILE A 62 9.86 11.80 5.76
N GLY A 63 10.08 13.10 5.96
CA GLY A 63 11.41 13.72 5.93
C GLY A 63 12.38 13.12 6.92
N LYS A 64 11.90 12.74 8.09
CA LYS A 64 12.73 12.14 9.15
C LYS A 64 13.05 10.67 8.90
N HIS A 65 12.10 9.90 8.35
CA HIS A 65 12.20 8.44 8.33
C HIS A 65 12.41 7.85 6.93
N TRP A 66 11.96 8.56 5.87
CA TRP A 66 12.08 8.10 4.48
C TRP A 66 12.31 9.27 3.51
N PRO A 67 13.44 10.02 3.61
CA PRO A 67 13.61 11.29 2.90
C PRO A 67 14.03 11.18 1.42
N SER A 68 14.60 10.03 0.98
CA SER A 68 15.38 10.03 -0.26
C SER A 68 14.96 8.97 -1.28
N TYR A 69 14.33 7.90 -0.87
CA TYR A 69 13.99 6.79 -1.75
C TYR A 69 12.50 6.81 -2.13
N PRO A 70 12.13 6.24 -3.28
CA PRO A 70 10.73 6.12 -3.67
C PRO A 70 9.90 5.38 -2.62
N ALA A 71 8.68 5.88 -2.41
CA ALA A 71 7.66 5.22 -1.61
C ALA A 71 6.28 5.55 -2.19
N TYR A 72 5.33 4.66 -2.01
CA TYR A 72 3.93 4.91 -2.35
C TYR A 72 3.24 5.57 -1.16
N MET A 73 2.33 6.50 -1.45
CA MET A 73 1.57 7.21 -0.44
C MET A 73 0.08 7.07 -0.72
N ASP A 74 -0.57 6.21 0.07
CA ASP A 74 -2.01 6.01 0.05
C ASP A 74 -2.66 6.97 1.05
N THR A 75 -3.52 7.84 0.53
CA THR A 75 -4.21 8.88 1.30
C THR A 75 -5.68 8.55 1.57
N GLN A 76 -6.15 7.37 1.20
CA GLN A 76 -7.56 6.98 1.27
C GLN A 76 -8.17 7.14 2.67
N TYR A 77 -7.37 6.93 3.72
CA TYR A 77 -7.84 6.94 5.10
C TYR A 77 -7.38 8.16 5.92
N VAL A 78 -6.51 8.99 5.38
CA VAL A 78 -5.76 10.00 6.15
C VAL A 78 -6.64 11.09 6.75
N MET A 79 -7.69 11.48 6.04
CA MET A 79 -8.59 12.57 6.41
C MET A 79 -10.04 12.14 6.25
N ARG A 80 -10.89 12.68 7.10
CA ARG A 80 -12.33 12.50 6.95
C ARG A 80 -12.85 13.50 5.93
N GLU A 81 -13.47 13.01 4.84
CA GLU A 81 -14.07 13.84 3.78
C GLU A 81 -13.12 14.94 3.27
N PRO A 82 -11.89 14.59 2.84
CA PRO A 82 -10.94 15.60 2.38
C PRO A 82 -11.41 16.25 1.07
N SER A 83 -11.16 17.53 0.93
CA SER A 83 -11.26 18.21 -0.36
C SER A 83 -10.06 17.84 -1.25
N ASN A 84 -10.17 18.11 -2.56
CA ASN A 84 -9.04 17.98 -3.47
C ASN A 84 -7.86 18.89 -3.06
N GLU A 85 -8.15 20.04 -2.46
CA GLU A 85 -7.13 20.98 -1.96
C GLU A 85 -6.37 20.40 -0.77
N ASP A 86 -7.05 19.71 0.16
CA ASP A 86 -6.43 19.05 1.30
C ASP A 86 -5.45 17.96 0.85
N ILE A 87 -5.85 17.12 -0.11
CA ILE A 87 -4.98 16.08 -0.66
C ILE A 87 -3.80 16.69 -1.43
N ASN A 88 -4.02 17.72 -2.25
CA ASN A 88 -2.94 18.45 -2.92
C ASN A 88 -1.95 19.03 -1.91
N ARG A 89 -2.45 19.66 -0.85
CA ARG A 89 -1.64 20.23 0.23
C ARG A 89 -0.80 19.17 0.92
N LEU A 90 -1.39 18.02 1.22
CA LEU A 90 -0.70 16.88 1.83
C LEU A 90 0.47 16.43 0.94
N PHE A 91 0.22 16.20 -0.37
CA PHE A 91 1.29 15.82 -1.30
C PHE A 91 2.35 16.90 -1.46
N GLN A 92 1.97 18.16 -1.52
CA GLN A 92 2.91 19.27 -1.61
C GLN A 92 3.87 19.28 -0.43
N VAL A 93 3.36 19.18 0.81
CA VAL A 93 4.19 19.19 2.02
C VAL A 93 5.05 17.93 2.12
N ALA A 94 4.48 16.77 1.81
CA ALA A 94 5.20 15.50 1.86
C ALA A 94 6.32 15.43 0.80
N ARG A 95 6.04 15.85 -0.45
CA ARG A 95 7.03 15.89 -1.54
C ARG A 95 8.11 16.94 -1.35
N ALA A 96 7.86 18.01 -0.62
CA ALA A 96 8.92 18.94 -0.19
C ALA A 96 9.96 18.25 0.71
N ARG A 97 9.61 17.15 1.37
CA ARG A 97 10.50 16.35 2.21
C ARG A 97 11.06 15.11 1.51
N ASN A 98 10.28 14.50 0.62
CA ASN A 98 10.71 13.41 -0.25
C ASN A 98 10.06 13.58 -1.64
N PRO A 99 10.78 14.09 -2.65
CA PRO A 99 10.22 14.33 -3.99
C PRO A 99 9.84 13.04 -4.74
N ASN A 100 10.31 11.88 -4.27
CA ASN A 100 10.09 10.58 -4.91
C ASN A 100 8.82 9.87 -4.42
N LEU A 101 7.89 10.59 -3.77
CA LEU A 101 6.62 10.01 -3.33
C LEU A 101 5.67 9.81 -4.51
N ILE A 102 5.25 8.56 -4.69
CA ILE A 102 4.34 8.11 -5.73
C ILE A 102 2.92 8.15 -5.17
N ALA A 103 2.01 8.83 -5.86
CA ALA A 103 0.61 8.84 -5.48
C ALA A 103 0.00 7.45 -5.70
N VAL A 104 -0.74 6.96 -4.70
CA VAL A 104 -1.60 5.77 -4.83
C VAL A 104 -3.00 6.26 -5.15
N ILE A 105 -3.54 5.79 -6.28
CA ILE A 105 -4.86 6.14 -6.78
C ILE A 105 -5.76 4.92 -6.61
N PRO A 106 -6.83 4.99 -5.81
CA PRO A 106 -7.83 3.93 -5.81
C PRO A 106 -8.43 3.73 -7.21
N ALA A 107 -8.60 2.51 -7.66
CA ALA A 107 -9.17 2.23 -8.99
C ALA A 107 -10.53 2.90 -9.19
N SER A 108 -11.35 2.95 -8.14
CA SER A 108 -12.65 3.64 -8.13
C SER A 108 -12.57 5.16 -8.27
N ASP A 109 -11.38 5.77 -8.10
CA ASP A 109 -11.18 7.22 -8.13
C ASP A 109 -10.32 7.69 -9.32
N LEU A 110 -10.01 6.80 -10.26
CA LEU A 110 -9.19 7.11 -11.46
C LEU A 110 -9.78 8.23 -12.32
N GLY A 111 -11.11 8.44 -12.31
CA GLY A 111 -11.77 9.52 -13.03
C GLY A 111 -11.57 10.91 -12.40
N ASN A 112 -11.04 11.02 -11.20
CA ASN A 112 -10.89 12.27 -10.48
C ASN A 112 -9.69 13.09 -11.02
N SER A 113 -9.97 14.31 -11.49
CA SER A 113 -8.96 15.21 -12.05
C SER A 113 -7.88 15.66 -11.07
N LEU A 114 -8.11 15.52 -9.75
CA LEU A 114 -7.12 15.75 -8.71
C LEU A 114 -5.81 15.04 -9.02
N TRP A 115 -5.90 13.77 -9.40
CA TRP A 115 -4.72 12.91 -9.57
C TRP A 115 -3.80 13.37 -10.70
N ARG A 116 -4.34 14.05 -11.73
CA ARG A 116 -3.53 14.56 -12.85
C ARG A 116 -2.41 15.49 -12.38
N GLY A 117 -2.69 16.34 -11.39
CA GLY A 117 -1.70 17.25 -10.80
C GLY A 117 -0.66 16.57 -9.89
N LEU A 118 -0.89 15.32 -9.54
CA LEU A 118 -0.06 14.56 -8.60
C LEU A 118 0.80 13.47 -9.28
N LEU A 119 0.69 13.33 -10.61
CA LEU A 119 1.52 12.40 -11.37
C LEU A 119 3.00 12.83 -11.33
N LEU A 120 3.89 11.84 -11.29
CA LEU A 120 5.32 12.08 -11.43
C LEU A 120 5.75 12.13 -12.90
N ASP A 121 6.87 12.78 -13.19
CA ASP A 121 7.50 12.76 -14.51
C ASP A 121 8.41 11.55 -14.71
N THR A 122 8.62 10.74 -13.65
CA THR A 122 9.46 9.54 -13.66
C THR A 122 8.63 8.28 -13.40
N PHE A 123 9.12 7.11 -13.84
CA PHE A 123 8.46 5.83 -13.59
C PHE A 123 8.62 5.36 -12.12
N PRO A 124 7.55 4.83 -11.51
CA PRO A 124 6.17 4.91 -11.99
C PRO A 124 5.61 6.33 -11.80
N ARG A 125 4.78 6.78 -12.73
CA ARG A 125 4.11 8.09 -12.61
C ARG A 125 3.05 8.10 -11.52
N ALA A 126 2.37 6.96 -11.35
CA ALA A 126 1.40 6.70 -10.28
C ALA A 126 1.38 5.21 -9.94
N ALA A 127 0.84 4.88 -8.78
CA ALA A 127 0.42 3.52 -8.43
C ALA A 127 -1.10 3.46 -8.39
N ILE A 128 -1.69 2.40 -8.92
CA ILE A 128 -3.13 2.15 -8.86
C ILE A 128 -3.36 1.07 -7.81
N HIS A 129 -4.30 1.28 -6.90
CA HIS A 129 -4.69 0.31 -5.90
C HIS A 129 -6.08 -0.23 -6.24
N LEU A 130 -6.16 -1.54 -6.46
CA LEU A 130 -7.34 -2.27 -6.86
C LEU A 130 -7.57 -3.43 -5.89
N ARG A 131 -8.76 -3.56 -5.33
CA ARG A 131 -9.16 -4.79 -4.65
C ARG A 131 -9.48 -5.86 -5.69
N ALA A 132 -9.04 -7.08 -5.46
CA ALA A 132 -9.20 -8.15 -6.45
C ALA A 132 -10.67 -8.37 -6.87
N GLU A 133 -11.61 -8.22 -5.92
CA GLU A 133 -13.04 -8.32 -6.18
C GLU A 133 -13.65 -7.16 -6.97
N ASP A 134 -12.96 -6.03 -7.08
CA ASP A 134 -13.43 -4.81 -7.77
C ASP A 134 -12.81 -4.67 -9.17
N LEU A 135 -12.28 -5.75 -9.75
CA LEU A 135 -11.64 -5.72 -11.07
C LEU A 135 -12.68 -5.50 -12.18
N GLU A 136 -12.66 -4.31 -12.77
CA GLU A 136 -13.49 -3.90 -13.89
C GLU A 136 -12.61 -3.28 -14.99
N GLY A 137 -12.41 -4.01 -16.09
CA GLY A 137 -11.49 -3.63 -17.16
C GLY A 137 -11.82 -2.28 -17.82
N ASP A 138 -13.11 -1.98 -18.02
CA ASP A 138 -13.53 -0.73 -18.63
C ASP A 138 -13.26 0.46 -17.70
N VAL A 139 -13.52 0.32 -16.39
CA VAL A 139 -13.23 1.35 -15.39
C VAL A 139 -11.74 1.68 -15.38
N LEU A 140 -10.88 0.67 -15.46
CA LEU A 140 -9.43 0.89 -15.51
C LEU A 140 -9.02 1.61 -16.80
N ARG A 141 -9.50 1.19 -17.98
CA ARG A 141 -9.17 1.82 -19.27
C ARG A 141 -9.63 3.28 -19.32
N ASP A 142 -10.90 3.52 -18.98
CA ASP A 142 -11.49 4.86 -19.02
C ASP A 142 -10.83 5.80 -18.03
N GLY A 143 -10.52 5.30 -16.84
CA GLY A 143 -9.83 6.05 -15.80
C GLY A 143 -8.40 6.46 -16.20
N LEU A 144 -7.63 5.55 -16.77
CA LEU A 144 -6.29 5.84 -17.30
C LEU A 144 -6.36 6.88 -18.41
N GLN A 145 -7.31 6.74 -19.34
CA GLN A 145 -7.53 7.71 -20.41
C GLN A 145 -7.89 9.10 -19.86
N ALA A 146 -8.78 9.18 -18.86
CA ALA A 146 -9.17 10.42 -18.21
C ALA A 146 -7.99 11.15 -17.58
N LEU A 147 -7.01 10.40 -17.03
CA LEU A 147 -5.80 10.98 -16.45
C LEU A 147 -4.70 11.26 -17.47
N GLY A 148 -4.82 10.77 -18.70
CA GLY A 148 -3.76 10.85 -19.72
C GLY A 148 -2.54 9.97 -19.36
N LEU A 149 -2.78 8.80 -18.77
CA LEU A 149 -1.77 7.83 -18.38
C LEU A 149 -1.79 6.63 -19.32
N ALA A 150 -0.60 6.17 -19.73
CA ALA A 150 -0.46 4.82 -20.26
C ALA A 150 -0.28 3.83 -19.09
N ALA A 151 -0.88 2.65 -19.19
CA ALA A 151 -0.71 1.61 -18.18
C ALA A 151 0.76 1.24 -17.95
N SER A 152 1.58 1.29 -19.01
CA SER A 152 3.03 1.04 -18.94
C SER A 152 3.81 2.06 -18.10
N GLU A 153 3.20 3.19 -17.78
CA GLU A 153 3.77 4.22 -16.91
C GLU A 153 3.35 4.03 -15.44
N CYS A 154 2.49 3.04 -15.15
CA CYS A 154 1.91 2.79 -13.84
C CYS A 154 2.33 1.43 -13.28
N GLU A 155 2.34 1.34 -11.95
CA GLU A 155 2.33 0.07 -11.23
C GLU A 155 0.91 -0.15 -10.67
N ILE A 156 0.35 -1.36 -10.81
CA ILE A 156 -0.97 -1.70 -10.25
C ILE A 156 -0.80 -2.69 -9.11
N PHE A 157 -1.31 -2.34 -7.93
CA PHE A 157 -1.40 -3.18 -6.75
C PHE A 157 -2.76 -3.86 -6.74
N VAL A 158 -2.76 -5.17 -6.80
CA VAL A 158 -3.97 -5.98 -6.64
C VAL A 158 -4.02 -6.48 -5.21
N ASP A 159 -4.97 -5.96 -4.45
CA ASP A 159 -5.12 -6.27 -3.03
C ASP A 159 -6.03 -7.49 -2.83
N PHE A 160 -5.43 -8.56 -2.32
CA PHE A 160 -6.09 -9.81 -1.92
C PHE A 160 -6.26 -9.89 -0.39
N ALA A 161 -6.02 -8.80 0.35
CA ALA A 161 -6.16 -8.81 1.80
C ALA A 161 -7.61 -9.08 2.23
N GLY A 162 -7.77 -10.02 3.14
CA GLY A 162 -9.10 -10.47 3.60
C GLY A 162 -9.66 -11.66 2.83
N LEU A 163 -9.03 -12.07 1.73
CA LEU A 163 -9.35 -13.33 1.07
C LEU A 163 -8.58 -14.48 1.73
N GLU A 164 -9.18 -15.66 1.74
CA GLU A 164 -8.51 -16.87 2.20
C GLU A 164 -7.49 -17.30 1.15
N LEU A 165 -6.20 -17.25 1.52
CA LEU A 165 -5.09 -17.57 0.62
C LEU A 165 -4.68 -19.05 0.79
N ASP A 166 -5.62 -19.99 0.63
CA ASP A 166 -5.30 -21.39 0.49
C ASP A 166 -4.53 -21.63 -0.82
N PRO A 167 -3.27 -22.14 -0.77
CA PRO A 167 -2.46 -22.30 -1.97
C PRO A 167 -3.08 -23.18 -3.07
N GLU A 168 -3.94 -24.15 -2.71
CA GLU A 168 -4.59 -25.04 -3.70
C GLU A 168 -5.63 -24.30 -4.54
N ILE A 169 -6.29 -23.29 -3.98
CA ILE A 169 -7.36 -22.54 -4.64
C ILE A 169 -6.89 -21.15 -5.07
N ALA A 170 -6.21 -20.44 -4.18
CA ALA A 170 -5.86 -19.05 -4.40
C ALA A 170 -4.81 -18.86 -5.52
N THR A 171 -3.99 -19.88 -5.82
CA THR A 171 -3.01 -19.79 -6.92
C THR A 171 -3.70 -19.56 -8.27
N GLU A 172 -4.74 -20.31 -8.58
CA GLU A 172 -5.50 -20.16 -9.83
C GLU A 172 -6.21 -18.79 -9.90
N VAL A 173 -6.79 -18.34 -8.79
CA VAL A 173 -7.45 -17.03 -8.71
C VAL A 173 -6.45 -15.89 -8.95
N VAL A 174 -5.30 -15.91 -8.28
CA VAL A 174 -4.27 -14.88 -8.44
C VAL A 174 -3.68 -14.90 -9.85
N GLY A 175 -3.36 -16.08 -10.39
CA GLY A 175 -2.85 -16.23 -11.76
C GLY A 175 -3.86 -15.75 -12.81
N GLY A 176 -5.13 -16.11 -12.64
CA GLY A 176 -6.25 -15.64 -13.48
C GLY A 176 -6.38 -14.12 -13.47
N THR A 177 -6.34 -13.51 -12.27
CA THR A 177 -6.39 -12.04 -12.13
C THR A 177 -5.20 -11.35 -12.81
N PHE A 178 -4.00 -11.92 -12.72
CA PHE A 178 -2.84 -11.36 -13.42
C PHE A 178 -2.99 -11.43 -14.94
N ASN A 179 -3.46 -12.55 -15.47
CA ASN A 179 -3.70 -12.71 -16.92
C ASN A 179 -4.77 -11.73 -17.39
N GLU A 180 -5.89 -11.59 -16.69
CA GLU A 180 -6.95 -10.64 -17.00
C GLU A 180 -6.42 -9.20 -17.01
N LEU A 181 -5.64 -8.79 -16.01
CA LEU A 181 -5.01 -7.47 -16.01
C LEU A 181 -4.08 -7.25 -17.20
N SER A 182 -3.35 -8.28 -17.63
CA SER A 182 -2.46 -8.20 -18.78
C SER A 182 -3.22 -8.06 -20.10
N GLU A 183 -4.43 -8.60 -20.19
CA GLU A 183 -5.34 -8.44 -21.34
C GLU A 183 -5.99 -7.05 -21.37
N ILE A 184 -6.28 -6.48 -20.18
CA ILE A 184 -6.83 -5.12 -20.05
C ILE A 184 -5.85 -4.09 -20.58
N ALA A 185 -4.56 -4.16 -20.16
CA ALA A 185 -3.56 -3.19 -20.55
C ALA A 185 -2.11 -3.68 -20.31
N ASN A 186 -1.15 -3.04 -21.00
CA ASN A 186 0.27 -3.31 -20.83
C ASN A 186 0.83 -2.56 -19.60
N TRP A 187 0.58 -3.07 -18.40
CA TRP A 187 1.04 -2.46 -17.15
C TRP A 187 2.58 -2.42 -17.03
N GLY A 188 3.10 -1.37 -16.41
CA GLY A 188 4.53 -1.31 -16.09
C GLY A 188 4.96 -2.37 -15.07
N CYS A 189 4.12 -2.63 -14.06
CA CYS A 189 4.26 -3.76 -13.13
C CYS A 189 2.88 -4.10 -12.54
N ILE A 190 2.57 -5.38 -12.42
CA ILE A 190 1.41 -5.90 -11.68
C ILE A 190 1.94 -6.43 -10.35
N ILE A 191 1.40 -5.97 -9.24
CA ILE A 191 1.91 -6.25 -7.91
C ILE A 191 0.82 -6.98 -7.12
N PHE A 192 1.12 -8.21 -6.73
CA PHE A 192 0.35 -8.89 -5.69
C PHE A 192 0.48 -8.14 -4.38
N GLN A 193 -0.63 -7.88 -3.71
CA GLN A 193 -0.64 -7.38 -2.34
C GLN A 193 -1.57 -8.25 -1.50
N GLY A 194 -1.07 -8.87 -0.44
CA GLY A 194 -1.89 -9.77 0.37
C GLY A 194 -1.22 -10.15 1.68
N SER A 195 -1.99 -10.82 2.54
CA SER A 195 -1.51 -11.36 3.81
C SER A 195 -2.35 -12.54 4.23
N ASN A 196 -1.69 -13.58 4.70
CA ASN A 196 -2.35 -14.71 5.38
C ASN A 196 -2.23 -14.61 6.91
N PHE A 197 -1.78 -13.48 7.44
CA PHE A 197 -1.68 -13.32 8.87
C PHE A 197 -3.09 -13.19 9.49
N PRO A 198 -3.40 -13.95 10.56
CA PRO A 198 -4.73 -13.95 11.15
C PRO A 198 -5.07 -12.61 11.81
N THR A 199 -6.36 -12.25 11.83
CA THR A 199 -6.88 -11.02 12.44
C THR A 199 -6.63 -10.95 13.94
N THR A 200 -6.56 -12.11 14.60
CA THR A 200 -6.25 -12.23 16.03
C THR A 200 -4.89 -12.88 16.22
N ASN A 201 -4.19 -12.53 17.31
CA ASN A 201 -2.93 -13.18 17.62
C ASN A 201 -3.16 -14.69 17.86
N PRO A 202 -2.57 -15.59 17.06
CA PRO A 202 -2.80 -17.02 17.18
C PRO A 202 -2.04 -17.65 18.35
N ALA A 203 -1.03 -16.97 18.90
CA ALA A 203 -0.21 -17.50 19.98
C ALA A 203 -0.89 -17.29 21.34
N GLU A 204 -0.87 -18.33 22.18
CA GLU A 204 -1.20 -18.21 23.60
C GLU A 204 -0.16 -17.37 24.33
N ALA A 205 -0.55 -16.77 25.46
CA ALA A 205 0.36 -15.98 26.28
C ALA A 205 1.59 -16.79 26.70
N GLY A 206 2.78 -16.26 26.44
CA GLY A 206 4.06 -16.93 26.74
C GLY A 206 4.46 -18.06 25.79
N LYS A 207 3.70 -18.27 24.70
CA LYS A 207 4.03 -19.27 23.67
C LYS A 207 4.38 -18.63 22.34
N THR A 208 5.04 -19.39 21.48
CA THR A 208 5.32 -19.04 20.08
C THR A 208 4.45 -19.88 19.17
N GLN A 209 3.86 -19.21 18.14
CA GLN A 209 3.07 -19.85 17.10
C GLN A 209 3.68 -19.54 15.73
N LEU A 210 3.85 -20.56 14.90
CA LEU A 210 4.21 -20.40 13.50
C LEU A 210 2.95 -20.12 12.67
N VAL A 211 3.02 -19.12 11.81
CA VAL A 211 1.97 -18.80 10.84
C VAL A 211 2.54 -19.03 9.43
N PRO A 212 1.93 -19.92 8.63
CA PRO A 212 2.38 -20.15 7.25
C PRO A 212 2.29 -18.87 6.41
N ARG A 213 3.27 -18.66 5.54
CA ARG A 213 3.33 -17.55 4.58
C ARG A 213 2.64 -17.95 3.27
N HIS A 214 1.33 -18.25 3.32
CA HIS A 214 0.56 -18.68 2.15
C HIS A 214 0.55 -17.61 1.06
N GLU A 215 0.50 -16.33 1.41
CA GLU A 215 0.59 -15.22 0.46
C GLU A 215 1.86 -15.30 -0.42
N TRP A 216 2.99 -15.69 0.18
CA TRP A 216 4.23 -15.88 -0.56
C TRP A 216 4.21 -17.14 -1.43
N THR A 217 3.63 -18.22 -0.92
CA THR A 217 3.49 -19.49 -1.65
C THR A 217 2.58 -19.32 -2.86
N VAL A 218 1.41 -18.71 -2.68
CA VAL A 218 0.44 -18.41 -3.73
C VAL A 218 1.06 -17.51 -4.82
N PHE A 219 1.70 -16.41 -4.43
CA PHE A 219 2.36 -15.52 -5.38
C PHE A 219 3.40 -16.26 -6.22
N ASN A 220 4.31 -17.03 -5.60
CA ASN A 220 5.34 -17.76 -6.34
C ASN A 220 4.77 -18.85 -7.25
N ALA A 221 3.65 -19.46 -6.90
CA ALA A 221 2.97 -20.42 -7.75
C ALA A 221 2.30 -19.71 -8.94
N ALA A 222 1.54 -18.65 -8.70
CA ALA A 222 0.89 -17.85 -9.74
C ALA A 222 1.89 -17.27 -10.77
N VAL A 223 3.06 -16.79 -10.30
CA VAL A 223 4.15 -16.30 -11.19
C VAL A 223 4.66 -17.38 -12.13
N ARG A 224 4.65 -18.66 -11.73
CA ARG A 224 5.08 -19.77 -12.60
C ARG A 224 4.03 -20.21 -13.60
N GLU A 225 2.75 -19.94 -13.30
CA GLU A 225 1.61 -20.40 -14.09
C GLU A 225 1.06 -19.34 -15.04
N CYS A 226 1.33 -18.04 -14.79
CA CYS A 226 0.88 -16.97 -15.67
C CYS A 226 1.88 -16.69 -16.81
N ASP A 227 1.37 -16.20 -17.95
CA ASP A 227 2.13 -15.89 -19.16
C ASP A 227 2.83 -14.52 -19.12
N ILE A 228 2.94 -13.90 -17.95
CA ILE A 228 3.51 -12.57 -17.77
C ILE A 228 5.00 -12.67 -17.43
N PRO A 229 5.88 -11.90 -18.08
CA PRO A 229 7.29 -11.84 -17.71
C PRO A 229 7.50 -11.50 -16.24
N THR A 230 8.33 -12.28 -15.54
CA THR A 230 8.54 -12.16 -14.09
C THR A 230 9.05 -10.79 -13.65
N GLU A 231 9.76 -10.07 -14.54
CA GLU A 231 10.21 -8.69 -14.31
C GLU A 231 9.06 -7.66 -14.28
N ARG A 232 7.86 -8.07 -14.71
CA ARG A 232 6.64 -7.25 -14.65
C ARG A 232 5.70 -7.65 -13.51
N LEU A 233 6.10 -8.59 -12.68
CA LEU A 233 5.34 -9.05 -11.52
C LEU A 233 6.06 -8.65 -10.23
N GLY A 234 5.33 -8.10 -9.27
CA GLY A 234 5.86 -7.65 -8.00
C GLY A 234 5.12 -8.27 -6.82
N PHE A 235 5.76 -8.22 -5.65
CA PHE A 235 5.21 -8.71 -4.40
C PHE A 235 5.14 -7.59 -3.36
N SER A 236 4.01 -7.54 -2.67
CA SER A 236 3.72 -6.69 -1.52
C SER A 236 3.02 -7.50 -0.44
N ASP A 237 3.37 -7.28 0.81
CA ASP A 237 2.66 -7.86 1.94
C ASP A 237 2.50 -6.84 3.07
N PHE A 238 1.69 -7.18 4.04
CA PHE A 238 1.48 -6.38 5.25
C PHE A 238 2.40 -6.83 6.41
N GLY A 239 3.46 -7.57 6.09
CA GLY A 239 4.36 -8.15 7.10
C GLY A 239 3.61 -9.08 8.04
N ALA A 240 3.61 -8.76 9.34
CA ALA A 240 2.88 -9.53 10.35
C ALA A 240 1.51 -8.90 10.70
N ASP A 241 0.80 -8.34 9.73
CA ASP A 241 -0.56 -7.81 9.85
C ASP A 241 -1.51 -8.52 8.88
N CYS A 242 -2.79 -8.62 9.23
CA CYS A 242 -3.79 -9.30 8.39
C CYS A 242 -4.16 -8.53 7.11
N GLY A 243 -3.65 -7.32 6.94
CA GLY A 243 -3.94 -6.47 5.78
C GLY A 243 -5.32 -5.81 5.77
N GLN A 244 -6.25 -6.28 6.58
CA GLN A 244 -7.57 -5.63 6.68
C GLN A 244 -7.44 -4.28 7.39
N ILE A 245 -7.59 -3.20 6.60
CA ILE A 245 -7.48 -1.85 7.12
C ILE A 245 -8.76 -1.49 7.88
N ASN A 246 -8.68 -1.54 9.20
CA ASN A 246 -9.76 -1.12 10.08
C ASN A 246 -9.20 -0.11 11.11
N PHE A 247 -9.76 1.08 11.10
CA PHE A 247 -9.44 2.12 12.06
C PHE A 247 -10.63 2.32 13.01
N PRO A 248 -10.54 1.88 14.27
CA PRO A 248 -11.66 1.96 15.20
C PRO A 248 -12.03 3.43 15.48
N THR A 249 -13.32 3.75 15.35
CA THR A 249 -13.85 5.09 15.55
C THR A 249 -14.11 5.42 17.03
N LYS A 250 -14.11 4.44 17.92
CA LYS A 250 -14.43 4.60 19.34
C LYS A 250 -13.17 4.83 20.19
N LYS A 251 -13.25 5.81 21.11
CA LYS A 251 -12.30 5.97 22.22
C LYS A 251 -12.41 4.75 23.15
N GLY A 252 -11.32 4.07 23.42
CA GLY A 252 -11.25 2.95 24.33
C GLY A 252 -10.91 1.66 23.60
N GLY A 253 -9.70 1.58 23.11
CA GLY A 253 -9.10 0.31 22.69
C GLY A 253 -8.72 -0.52 23.92
N ALA A 254 -8.75 -1.84 23.80
CA ALA A 254 -8.11 -2.72 24.75
C ALA A 254 -6.63 -2.32 24.90
N ILE A 255 -6.09 -2.44 26.10
CA ILE A 255 -4.66 -2.23 26.32
C ILE A 255 -3.93 -3.19 25.38
N PRO A 256 -3.06 -2.71 24.48
CA PRO A 256 -2.36 -3.58 23.55
C PRO A 256 -1.50 -4.56 24.36
N ILE A 257 -1.74 -5.84 24.18
CA ILE A 257 -0.89 -6.88 24.75
C ILE A 257 0.41 -6.87 23.94
N PRO A 258 1.57 -6.64 24.56
CA PRO A 258 2.83 -6.66 23.85
C PRO A 258 3.07 -8.03 23.21
N HIS A 259 3.32 -8.07 21.92
CA HIS A 259 3.72 -9.28 21.23
C HIS A 259 4.79 -8.94 20.20
N ILE A 260 5.65 -9.92 19.91
CA ILE A 260 6.72 -9.79 18.92
C ILE A 260 6.33 -10.70 17.76
N ARG A 261 6.35 -10.13 16.56
CA ARG A 261 6.10 -10.83 15.30
C ARG A 261 7.36 -10.81 14.47
N TYR A 262 7.70 -11.96 13.87
CA TYR A 262 8.80 -12.12 12.93
C TYR A 262 8.26 -12.63 11.62
N THR A 263 8.80 -12.15 10.52
CA THR A 263 8.54 -12.64 9.16
C THR A 263 9.80 -13.27 8.58
#